data_29e97406bab6e27cf0f053c8ea9b8ad6
#
_entry.id   29e97406bab6e27cf0f053c8ea9b8ad6
#
_cell.length_a   1.000
_cell.length_b   1.000
_cell.length_c   1.000
_cell.angle_alpha   90.00
_cell.angle_beta   90.00
_cell.angle_gamma   90.00
#
_symmetry.space_group_name_H-M   'P 1'
#
loop_
_entity.id
_entity.type
_entity.pdbx_description
1 polymer ?
#
loop_
_entity_poly.entity_id
_entity_poly.type
_entity_poly.pdbx_seq_one_letter_code
_entity_poly.pdbx_strand_id
1 'polypeptide(L)'
;MARVKAAIIGSGNIGTDLMMKMIKYPQNMELAIVVGIDEKSEGLAMAREHGIATTHEGLEGLQKHPLYKEIGIAFDATSAYAHKVHDAALRADGIQVVDLTPAAIGPFTVPPVNMGQHLDQPNVNMVTCGGQATIPMVAAVARVSNAVHYAEIVASVSSRSAGPGTRANIDEFTRTTARAIEVVGGAAKGKAIIILNPAEPPMIMRDTVFTLSEGGDEDAIRRSVADMVAEVQKYVPGYRLKQEVQFERFGDNNRLKIPGMGEFTGIKSMIMLEVEGAGDYLPSYSGNLDIMTAAAKATGELLAERRRAA
;
A
#
# COMPACT_ATOMS: atom_id res chain seq x y z
N MET A 1 17.57 1.98 22.70
CA MET A 1 18.24 2.45 21.47
C MET A 1 17.48 3.65 20.93
N ALA A 2 18.15 4.62 20.31
CA ALA A 2 17.50 5.78 19.69
C ALA A 2 16.60 5.33 18.52
N ARG A 3 15.51 6.06 18.28
CA ARG A 3 14.64 5.85 17.12
C ARG A 3 15.33 6.35 15.85
N VAL A 4 14.99 5.75 14.70
CA VAL A 4 15.45 6.22 13.40
C VAL A 4 14.66 7.47 13.03
N LYS A 5 15.35 8.56 12.70
CA LYS A 5 14.69 9.79 12.27
C LYS A 5 14.15 9.63 10.86
N ALA A 6 12.89 10.03 10.68
CA ALA A 6 12.18 9.94 9.42
C ALA A 6 11.75 11.33 8.92
N ALA A 7 11.68 11.48 7.60
CA ALA A 7 11.09 12.62 6.91
C ALA A 7 9.84 12.17 6.14
N ILE A 8 8.83 13.04 6.07
CA ILE A 8 7.70 12.90 5.14
C ILE A 8 7.81 14.01 4.10
N ILE A 9 7.86 13.64 2.82
CA ILE A 9 7.89 14.56 1.68
C ILE A 9 6.51 14.51 1.02
N GLY A 10 5.78 15.61 1.11
CA GLY A 10 4.39 15.74 0.70
C GLY A 10 3.49 16.03 1.90
N SER A 11 2.92 17.23 1.95
CA SER A 11 2.05 17.73 3.04
C SER A 11 0.56 17.68 2.68
N GLY A 12 0.19 16.85 1.70
CA GLY A 12 -1.20 16.56 1.35
C GLY A 12 -1.85 15.52 2.27
N ASN A 13 -3.05 15.05 1.93
CA ASN A 13 -3.83 14.11 2.76
C ASN A 13 -3.05 12.85 3.16
N ILE A 14 -2.29 12.25 2.25
CA ILE A 14 -1.48 11.05 2.52
C ILE A 14 -0.36 11.36 3.51
N GLY A 15 0.44 12.40 3.26
CA GLY A 15 1.53 12.78 4.16
C GLY A 15 1.04 13.18 5.54
N THR A 16 -0.09 13.91 5.61
CA THR A 16 -0.70 14.33 6.88
C THR A 16 -1.26 13.14 7.66
N ASP A 17 -1.95 12.21 7.01
CA ASP A 17 -2.46 11.00 7.67
C ASP A 17 -1.31 10.10 8.17
N LEU A 18 -0.25 9.93 7.38
CA LEU A 18 0.95 9.23 7.78
C LEU A 18 1.63 9.88 9.00
N MET A 19 1.74 11.22 8.99
CA MET A 19 2.25 12.00 10.12
C MET A 19 1.44 11.72 11.38
N MET A 20 0.11 11.79 11.31
CA MET A 20 -0.76 11.54 12.47
C MET A 20 -0.61 10.10 12.99
N LYS A 21 -0.46 9.12 12.11
CA LYS A 21 -0.18 7.74 12.51
C LYS A 21 1.19 7.58 13.20
N MET A 22 2.22 8.27 12.72
CA MET A 22 3.54 8.24 13.35
C MET A 22 3.54 8.90 14.74
N ILE A 23 2.79 9.98 14.92
CA ILE A 23 2.63 10.66 16.20
C ILE A 23 1.84 9.78 17.19
N LYS A 24 0.72 9.22 16.73
CA LYS A 24 -0.21 8.48 17.59
C LYS A 24 0.31 7.08 17.98
N TYR A 25 1.05 6.44 17.08
CA TYR A 25 1.55 5.07 17.27
C TYR A 25 3.08 4.99 17.09
N PRO A 26 3.87 5.68 17.94
CA PRO A 26 5.32 5.71 17.80
C PRO A 26 5.94 4.34 18.16
N GLN A 27 6.88 3.87 17.33
CA GLN A 27 7.60 2.60 17.55
C GLN A 27 9.13 2.80 17.35
N ASN A 28 9.67 2.33 16.24
CA ASN A 28 11.09 2.37 15.91
C ASN A 28 11.52 3.67 15.23
N MET A 29 10.57 4.44 14.72
CA MET A 29 10.80 5.71 14.03
C MET A 29 10.41 6.91 14.89
N GLU A 30 11.05 8.05 14.59
CA GLU A 30 10.69 9.39 15.07
C GLU A 30 10.53 10.30 13.86
N LEU A 31 9.37 10.93 13.71
CA LEU A 31 9.16 11.90 12.65
C LEU A 31 9.90 13.20 12.99
N ALA A 32 10.93 13.50 12.22
CA ALA A 32 11.79 14.66 12.44
C ALA A 32 11.34 15.89 11.66
N ILE A 33 10.83 15.71 10.43
CA ILE A 33 10.46 16.82 9.55
C ILE A 33 9.38 16.43 8.55
N VAL A 34 8.49 17.38 8.26
CA VAL A 34 7.51 17.32 7.17
C VAL A 34 7.85 18.38 6.12
N VAL A 35 7.88 17.96 4.85
CA VAL A 35 8.30 18.76 3.71
C VAL A 35 7.12 18.99 2.78
N GLY A 36 6.88 20.24 2.44
CA GLY A 36 5.87 20.69 1.46
C GLY A 36 6.46 21.64 0.44
N ILE A 37 5.60 22.14 -0.45
CA ILE A 37 5.94 23.15 -1.46
C ILE A 37 5.06 24.40 -1.36
N ASP A 38 4.12 24.40 -0.42
CA ASP A 38 3.21 25.51 -0.15
C ASP A 38 3.27 25.85 1.35
N GLU A 39 3.69 27.07 1.67
CA GLU A 39 3.79 27.57 3.05
C GLU A 39 2.44 27.53 3.78
N LYS A 40 1.34 27.68 3.03
CA LYS A 40 -0.03 27.70 3.56
C LYS A 40 -0.66 26.31 3.68
N SER A 41 0.10 25.25 3.39
CA SER A 41 -0.39 23.88 3.51
C SER A 41 -0.90 23.58 4.92
N GLU A 42 -2.13 23.06 5.03
CA GLU A 42 -2.73 22.64 6.30
C GLU A 42 -1.89 21.52 6.96
N GLY A 43 -1.32 20.60 6.18
CA GLY A 43 -0.45 19.56 6.71
C GLY A 43 0.83 20.11 7.34
N LEU A 44 1.44 21.17 6.76
CA LEU A 44 2.58 21.85 7.39
C LEU A 44 2.16 22.63 8.65
N ALA A 45 1.00 23.25 8.65
CA ALA A 45 0.47 23.93 9.83
C ALA A 45 0.27 22.94 10.97
N MET A 46 -0.37 21.81 10.70
CA MET A 46 -0.60 20.75 11.68
C MET A 46 0.74 20.14 12.20
N ALA A 47 1.73 19.96 11.35
CA ALA A 47 3.06 19.49 11.77
C ALA A 47 3.69 20.47 12.78
N ARG A 48 3.61 21.77 12.52
CA ARG A 48 4.10 22.81 13.45
C ARG A 48 3.37 22.80 14.79
N GLU A 49 2.05 22.61 14.79
CA GLU A 49 1.25 22.47 16.02
C GLU A 49 1.69 21.30 16.88
N HIS A 50 2.15 20.22 16.25
CA HIS A 50 2.72 19.05 16.95
C HIS A 50 4.22 19.17 17.27
N GLY A 51 4.83 20.34 17.03
CA GLY A 51 6.25 20.56 17.33
C GLY A 51 7.23 19.89 16.37
N ILE A 52 6.74 19.44 15.19
CA ILE A 52 7.56 18.82 14.15
C ILE A 52 8.15 19.90 13.25
N ALA A 53 9.43 19.78 12.92
CA ALA A 53 10.08 20.70 11.98
C ALA A 53 9.39 20.64 10.60
N THR A 54 9.38 21.77 9.89
CA THR A 54 8.76 21.87 8.57
C THR A 54 9.61 22.70 7.62
N THR A 55 9.52 22.40 6.33
CA THR A 55 9.97 23.28 5.25
C THR A 55 8.94 23.31 4.13
N HIS A 56 8.75 24.43 3.48
CA HIS A 56 7.92 24.58 2.28
C HIS A 56 8.73 24.77 0.99
N GLU A 57 10.06 24.59 1.07
CA GLU A 57 10.96 24.70 -0.07
C GLU A 57 11.28 23.35 -0.74
N GLY A 58 10.42 22.35 -0.54
CA GLY A 58 10.58 21.04 -1.15
C GLY A 58 11.87 20.32 -0.75
N LEU A 59 12.45 19.53 -1.68
CA LEU A 59 13.66 18.77 -1.44
C LEU A 59 14.86 19.65 -1.07
N GLU A 60 14.99 20.81 -1.72
CA GLU A 60 16.10 21.73 -1.41
C GLU A 60 16.03 22.24 0.02
N GLY A 61 14.83 22.58 0.50
CA GLY A 61 14.61 22.98 1.89
C GLY A 61 14.96 21.85 2.87
N LEU A 62 14.62 20.60 2.52
CA LEU A 62 14.99 19.44 3.30
C LEU A 62 16.52 19.28 3.38
N GLN A 63 17.22 19.34 2.24
CA GLN A 63 18.68 19.17 2.16
C GLN A 63 19.45 20.26 2.92
N LYS A 64 18.93 21.47 2.96
CA LYS A 64 19.50 22.60 3.72
C LYS A 64 19.18 22.55 5.22
N HIS A 65 18.19 21.74 5.62
CA HIS A 65 17.74 21.71 7.01
C HIS A 65 18.77 20.99 7.91
N PRO A 66 19.05 21.51 9.11
CA PRO A 66 20.04 20.89 10.03
C PRO A 66 19.77 19.41 10.35
N LEU A 67 18.52 19.00 10.40
CA LEU A 67 18.11 17.61 10.66
C LEU A 67 18.38 16.66 9.49
N TYR A 68 18.67 17.15 8.28
CA TYR A 68 18.81 16.31 7.09
C TYR A 68 19.80 15.16 7.28
N LYS A 69 20.97 15.48 7.87
CA LYS A 69 22.05 14.49 8.10
C LYS A 69 21.70 13.39 9.08
N GLU A 70 20.61 13.56 9.82
CA GLU A 70 20.13 12.60 10.80
C GLU A 70 19.00 11.71 10.26
N ILE A 71 18.47 12.06 9.07
CA ILE A 71 17.36 11.30 8.45
C ILE A 71 17.90 9.96 7.93
N GLY A 72 17.27 8.88 8.38
CA GLY A 72 17.58 7.53 7.90
C GLY A 72 16.55 7.00 6.91
N ILE A 73 15.28 7.46 7.02
CA ILE A 73 14.17 7.00 6.18
C ILE A 73 13.37 8.21 5.71
N ALA A 74 12.99 8.24 4.43
CA ALA A 74 12.11 9.25 3.87
C ALA A 74 10.87 8.59 3.25
N PHE A 75 9.69 9.11 3.55
CA PHE A 75 8.43 8.72 2.92
C PHE A 75 8.09 9.75 1.86
N ASP A 76 7.96 9.33 0.61
CA ASP A 76 7.59 10.23 -0.48
C ASP A 76 6.12 10.05 -0.87
N ALA A 77 5.32 11.04 -0.51
CA ALA A 77 3.87 11.12 -0.78
C ALA A 77 3.56 12.25 -1.77
N THR A 78 4.41 12.46 -2.77
CA THR A 78 4.28 13.50 -3.78
C THR A 78 3.72 12.97 -5.11
N SER A 79 4.40 13.19 -6.21
CA SER A 79 4.05 12.72 -7.54
C SER A 79 5.14 11.82 -8.14
N ALA A 80 4.78 10.98 -9.11
CA ALA A 80 5.76 10.15 -9.81
C ALA A 80 6.89 10.96 -10.46
N TYR A 81 6.61 12.18 -10.91
CA TYR A 81 7.62 13.06 -11.49
C TYR A 81 8.60 13.57 -10.44
N ALA A 82 8.10 14.10 -9.33
CA ALA A 82 8.94 14.61 -8.25
C ALA A 82 9.75 13.49 -7.59
N HIS A 83 9.13 12.30 -7.40
CA HIS A 83 9.78 11.16 -6.77
C HIS A 83 11.06 10.74 -7.50
N LYS A 84 11.14 10.80 -8.82
CA LYS A 84 12.38 10.47 -9.58
C LYS A 84 13.56 11.32 -9.16
N VAL A 85 13.33 12.60 -8.89
CA VAL A 85 14.35 13.53 -8.42
C VAL A 85 14.68 13.30 -6.96
N HIS A 86 13.66 13.11 -6.14
CA HIS A 86 13.79 12.85 -4.70
C HIS A 86 14.57 11.56 -4.45
N ASP A 87 14.19 10.46 -5.13
CA ASP A 87 14.83 9.17 -5.00
C ASP A 87 16.32 9.23 -5.33
N ALA A 88 16.69 9.87 -6.45
CA ALA A 88 18.09 9.98 -6.85
C ALA A 88 18.95 10.72 -5.80
N ALA A 89 18.44 11.82 -5.23
CA ALA A 89 19.13 12.60 -4.23
C ALA A 89 19.22 11.87 -2.88
N LEU A 90 18.09 11.35 -2.39
CA LEU A 90 18.03 10.70 -1.08
C LEU A 90 18.88 9.42 -1.02
N ARG A 91 18.87 8.62 -2.08
CA ARG A 91 19.73 7.42 -2.17
C ARG A 91 21.22 7.76 -2.23
N ALA A 92 21.60 8.84 -2.92
CA ALA A 92 22.99 9.29 -2.95
C ALA A 92 23.49 9.63 -1.54
N ASP A 93 22.60 10.10 -0.66
CA ASP A 93 22.90 10.46 0.73
C ASP A 93 22.64 9.30 1.73
N GLY A 94 22.37 8.09 1.23
CA GLY A 94 22.19 6.88 2.06
C GLY A 94 20.86 6.83 2.83
N ILE A 95 19.88 7.63 2.45
CA ILE A 95 18.53 7.66 3.02
C ILE A 95 17.67 6.61 2.29
N GLN A 96 17.07 5.68 3.04
CA GLN A 96 16.10 4.73 2.48
C GLN A 96 14.77 5.42 2.18
N VAL A 97 14.17 5.07 1.05
CA VAL A 97 12.94 5.71 0.59
C VAL A 97 11.78 4.72 0.58
N VAL A 98 10.67 5.12 1.20
CA VAL A 98 9.36 4.46 1.09
C VAL A 98 8.52 5.28 0.13
N ASP A 99 8.31 4.74 -1.07
CA ASP A 99 7.64 5.42 -2.19
C ASP A 99 6.13 5.14 -2.17
N LEU A 100 5.32 6.16 -1.89
CA LEU A 100 3.85 6.13 -1.96
C LEU A 100 3.33 6.68 -3.29
N THR A 101 4.22 6.96 -4.23
CA THR A 101 3.87 7.51 -5.55
C THR A 101 3.75 6.40 -6.59
N PRO A 102 3.10 6.65 -7.73
CA PRO A 102 3.05 5.67 -8.81
C PRO A 102 4.34 5.57 -9.65
N ALA A 103 5.47 6.15 -9.22
CA ALA A 103 6.73 6.10 -9.97
C ALA A 103 7.31 4.69 -10.11
N ALA A 104 7.09 3.84 -9.12
CA ALA A 104 7.49 2.42 -9.11
C ALA A 104 8.98 2.19 -9.45
N ILE A 105 9.88 2.94 -8.78
CA ILE A 105 11.33 2.83 -8.99
C ILE A 105 11.89 1.60 -8.25
N GLY A 106 11.54 1.45 -6.97
CA GLY A 106 11.92 0.32 -6.14
C GLY A 106 11.04 -0.91 -6.38
N PRO A 107 11.37 -2.05 -5.75
CA PRO A 107 10.52 -3.24 -5.79
C PRO A 107 9.15 -2.96 -5.16
N PHE A 108 8.10 -3.53 -5.75
CA PHE A 108 6.77 -3.51 -5.17
C PHE A 108 6.77 -4.24 -3.83
N THR A 109 6.24 -3.59 -2.81
CA THR A 109 6.27 -4.08 -1.43
C THR A 109 4.89 -4.08 -0.80
N VAL A 110 4.53 -5.23 -0.25
CA VAL A 110 3.33 -5.43 0.56
C VAL A 110 3.79 -6.06 1.88
N PRO A 111 3.63 -5.39 3.03
CA PRO A 111 4.28 -5.76 4.28
C PRO A 111 4.20 -7.26 4.65
N PRO A 112 3.02 -7.91 4.71
CA PRO A 112 2.92 -9.30 5.14
C PRO A 112 3.31 -10.31 4.05
N VAL A 113 3.60 -9.86 2.82
CA VAL A 113 3.87 -10.76 1.69
C VAL A 113 5.36 -10.87 1.39
N ASN A 114 6.03 -9.74 1.18
CA ASN A 114 7.40 -9.75 0.67
C ASN A 114 8.38 -8.74 1.30
N MET A 115 7.96 -7.98 2.32
CA MET A 115 8.83 -6.96 2.93
C MET A 115 10.15 -7.52 3.44
N GLY A 116 10.16 -8.74 4.00
CA GLY A 116 11.37 -9.40 4.48
C GLY A 116 12.46 -9.57 3.42
N GLN A 117 12.11 -9.57 2.13
CA GLN A 117 13.04 -9.69 1.02
C GLN A 117 13.64 -8.34 0.58
N HIS A 118 13.10 -7.22 1.10
CA HIS A 118 13.42 -5.87 0.63
C HIS A 118 13.96 -4.94 1.72
N LEU A 119 14.31 -5.46 2.90
CA LEU A 119 14.78 -4.66 4.04
C LEU A 119 16.05 -3.85 3.74
N ASP A 120 16.90 -4.33 2.86
CA ASP A 120 18.17 -3.67 2.50
C ASP A 120 18.06 -2.88 1.18
N GLN A 121 16.87 -2.77 0.59
CA GLN A 121 16.66 -1.99 -0.63
C GLN A 121 16.70 -0.49 -0.34
N PRO A 122 17.34 0.31 -1.18
CA PRO A 122 17.41 1.76 -0.97
C PRO A 122 16.07 2.47 -1.22
N ASN A 123 15.19 1.87 -2.00
CA ASN A 123 13.83 2.33 -2.29
C ASN A 123 12.88 1.13 -2.32
N VAL A 124 11.71 1.26 -1.72
CA VAL A 124 10.61 0.29 -1.80
C VAL A 124 9.32 1.01 -2.19
N ASN A 125 8.60 0.46 -3.17
CA ASN A 125 7.36 1.06 -3.67
C ASN A 125 6.13 0.40 -3.05
N MET A 126 5.23 1.23 -2.54
CA MET A 126 4.00 0.77 -1.84
C MET A 126 2.86 0.39 -2.79
N VAL A 127 3.13 0.19 -4.07
CA VAL A 127 2.15 -0.22 -5.09
C VAL A 127 1.03 0.82 -5.25
N THR A 128 -0.17 0.48 -4.76
CA THR A 128 -1.38 1.30 -4.75
C THR A 128 -2.26 0.93 -3.56
N CYS A 129 -3.22 1.76 -3.22
CA CYS A 129 -4.18 1.43 -2.14
C CYS A 129 -4.94 0.12 -2.43
N GLY A 130 -5.43 -0.08 -3.66
CA GLY A 130 -6.06 -1.34 -4.06
C GLY A 130 -5.10 -2.51 -4.03
N GLY A 131 -3.84 -2.29 -4.40
CA GLY A 131 -2.79 -3.31 -4.29
C GLY A 131 -2.53 -3.73 -2.85
N GLN A 132 -2.38 -2.77 -1.93
CA GLN A 132 -2.19 -3.06 -0.50
C GLN A 132 -3.37 -3.82 0.11
N ALA A 133 -4.60 -3.55 -0.35
CA ALA A 133 -5.78 -4.24 0.14
C ALA A 133 -5.92 -5.68 -0.42
N THR A 134 -5.55 -5.91 -1.67
CA THR A 134 -5.97 -7.12 -2.40
C THR A 134 -4.85 -8.12 -2.68
N ILE A 135 -3.62 -7.67 -2.88
CA ILE A 135 -2.46 -8.55 -3.12
C ILE A 135 -2.22 -9.54 -1.97
N PRO A 136 -2.42 -9.18 -0.68
CA PRO A 136 -2.34 -10.16 0.41
C PRO A 136 -3.25 -11.37 0.19
N MET A 137 -4.45 -11.17 -0.35
CA MET A 137 -5.40 -12.25 -0.62
C MET A 137 -4.95 -13.13 -1.79
N VAL A 138 -4.41 -12.54 -2.85
CA VAL A 138 -3.83 -13.30 -3.97
C VAL A 138 -2.66 -14.15 -3.47
N ALA A 139 -1.75 -13.56 -2.71
CA ALA A 139 -0.61 -14.27 -2.11
C ALA A 139 -1.06 -15.37 -1.13
N ALA A 140 -2.14 -15.14 -0.37
CA ALA A 140 -2.71 -16.14 0.52
C ALA A 140 -3.21 -17.39 -0.23
N VAL A 141 -3.79 -17.21 -1.42
CA VAL A 141 -4.17 -18.34 -2.29
C VAL A 141 -2.93 -18.98 -2.90
N ALA A 142 -1.99 -18.18 -3.41
CA ALA A 142 -0.80 -18.66 -4.09
C ALA A 142 0.07 -19.56 -3.19
N ARG A 143 0.25 -19.22 -1.92
CA ARG A 143 1.12 -19.99 -1.00
C ARG A 143 0.60 -21.39 -0.65
N VAL A 144 -0.67 -21.71 -0.95
CA VAL A 144 -1.30 -23.03 -0.69
C VAL A 144 -1.79 -23.70 -1.97
N SER A 145 -1.42 -23.18 -3.13
CA SER A 145 -1.77 -23.70 -4.45
C SER A 145 -0.51 -24.02 -5.24
N ASN A 146 -0.60 -24.94 -6.21
CA ASN A 146 0.53 -25.24 -7.11
C ASN A 146 0.79 -24.09 -8.09
N ALA A 147 -0.29 -23.44 -8.54
CA ALA A 147 -0.24 -22.27 -9.41
C ALA A 147 -1.49 -21.40 -9.23
N VAL A 148 -1.35 -20.11 -9.45
CA VAL A 148 -2.48 -19.16 -9.65
C VAL A 148 -2.39 -18.70 -11.10
N HIS A 149 -3.25 -19.21 -11.95
CA HIS A 149 -3.26 -18.88 -13.38
C HIS A 149 -3.69 -17.45 -13.65
N TYR A 150 -4.66 -16.97 -12.87
CA TYR A 150 -5.26 -15.66 -13.05
C TYR A 150 -5.71 -15.09 -11.70
N ALA A 151 -5.50 -13.80 -11.52
CA ALA A 151 -6.12 -13.05 -10.44
C ALA A 151 -6.65 -11.70 -10.94
N GLU A 152 -7.85 -11.35 -10.51
CA GLU A 152 -8.49 -10.06 -10.81
C GLU A 152 -8.96 -9.42 -9.52
N ILE A 153 -8.72 -8.11 -9.41
CA ILE A 153 -9.25 -7.33 -8.30
C ILE A 153 -10.19 -6.24 -8.78
N VAL A 154 -11.25 -6.02 -8.03
CA VAL A 154 -12.16 -4.90 -8.20
C VAL A 154 -12.14 -4.10 -6.91
N ALA A 155 -11.49 -2.94 -6.94
CA ALA A 155 -11.41 -2.03 -5.79
C ALA A 155 -12.47 -0.94 -5.91
N SER A 156 -13.42 -0.90 -4.97
CA SER A 156 -14.46 0.12 -4.90
C SER A 156 -14.16 1.08 -3.75
N VAL A 157 -13.80 2.31 -4.08
CA VAL A 157 -13.47 3.37 -3.12
C VAL A 157 -14.51 4.49 -3.18
N SER A 158 -14.75 5.17 -2.06
CA SER A 158 -15.61 6.35 -2.07
C SER A 158 -15.09 7.40 -3.06
N SER A 159 -15.95 7.95 -3.90
CA SER A 159 -15.59 9.04 -4.80
C SER A 159 -15.01 10.26 -4.04
N ARG A 160 -15.44 10.50 -2.80
CA ARG A 160 -14.91 11.55 -1.94
C ARG A 160 -13.46 11.33 -1.50
N SER A 161 -13.01 10.06 -1.37
CA SER A 161 -11.63 9.72 -1.01
C SER A 161 -10.68 9.61 -2.20
N ALA A 162 -11.20 9.70 -3.44
CA ALA A 162 -10.40 9.72 -4.65
C ALA A 162 -10.00 11.18 -4.98
N GLY A 163 -8.82 11.58 -4.57
CA GLY A 163 -8.26 12.90 -4.83
C GLY A 163 -7.90 13.14 -6.30
N PRO A 164 -7.47 14.36 -6.67
CA PRO A 164 -7.08 14.71 -8.06
C PRO A 164 -6.02 13.78 -8.63
N GLY A 165 -5.04 13.38 -7.83
CA GLY A 165 -3.97 12.45 -8.24
C GLY A 165 -4.51 11.09 -8.67
N THR A 166 -5.42 10.49 -7.89
CA THR A 166 -6.06 9.21 -8.23
C THR A 166 -6.87 9.33 -9.52
N ARG A 167 -7.65 10.41 -9.66
CA ARG A 167 -8.51 10.62 -10.84
C ARG A 167 -7.70 10.84 -12.13
N ALA A 168 -6.57 11.53 -12.03
CA ALA A 168 -5.69 11.79 -13.17
C ALA A 168 -4.90 10.54 -13.61
N ASN A 169 -4.72 9.56 -12.71
CA ASN A 169 -3.81 8.43 -12.92
C ASN A 169 -4.51 7.05 -12.80
N ILE A 170 -5.79 6.95 -13.16
CA ILE A 170 -6.56 5.69 -13.10
C ILE A 170 -5.89 4.57 -13.91
N ASP A 171 -5.42 4.89 -15.13
CA ASP A 171 -4.74 3.91 -15.98
C ASP A 171 -3.42 3.40 -15.36
N GLU A 172 -2.70 4.28 -14.69
CA GLU A 172 -1.46 3.92 -14.00
C GLU A 172 -1.75 3.06 -12.76
N PHE A 173 -2.80 3.41 -12.02
CA PHE A 173 -3.29 2.58 -10.91
C PHE A 173 -3.56 1.15 -11.37
N THR A 174 -4.32 0.98 -12.46
CA THR A 174 -4.71 -0.35 -12.94
C THR A 174 -3.51 -1.15 -13.46
N ARG A 175 -2.60 -0.52 -14.20
CA ARG A 175 -1.38 -1.17 -14.71
C ARG A 175 -0.44 -1.59 -13.57
N THR A 176 -0.16 -0.68 -12.65
CA THR A 176 0.73 -0.92 -11.50
C THR A 176 0.18 -2.03 -10.62
N THR A 177 -1.12 -1.97 -10.28
CA THR A 177 -1.77 -3.00 -9.47
C THR A 177 -1.76 -4.35 -10.18
N ALA A 178 -2.11 -4.41 -11.47
CA ALA A 178 -2.09 -5.66 -12.25
C ALA A 178 -0.69 -6.29 -12.26
N ARG A 179 0.35 -5.47 -12.47
CA ARG A 179 1.73 -5.95 -12.43
C ARG A 179 2.14 -6.46 -11.05
N ALA A 180 1.74 -5.76 -9.99
CA ALA A 180 2.06 -6.19 -8.62
C ALA A 180 1.30 -7.47 -8.22
N ILE A 181 0.08 -7.71 -8.71
CA ILE A 181 -0.63 -8.98 -8.58
C ILE A 181 0.21 -10.14 -9.15
N GLU A 182 0.87 -9.91 -10.30
CA GLU A 182 1.76 -10.91 -10.90
C GLU A 182 3.02 -11.12 -10.07
N VAL A 183 3.78 -10.05 -9.79
CA VAL A 183 5.13 -10.17 -9.22
C VAL A 183 5.16 -10.34 -7.71
N VAL A 184 4.16 -9.87 -6.98
CA VAL A 184 4.05 -9.98 -5.52
C VAL A 184 2.99 -10.99 -5.12
N GLY A 185 1.83 -10.95 -5.77
CA GLY A 185 0.72 -11.86 -5.49
C GLY A 185 0.95 -13.29 -5.97
N GLY A 186 1.84 -13.50 -6.95
CA GLY A 186 2.18 -14.82 -7.48
C GLY A 186 1.21 -15.35 -8.54
N ALA A 187 0.36 -14.51 -9.11
CA ALA A 187 -0.50 -14.90 -10.23
C ALA A 187 0.26 -14.83 -11.57
N ALA A 188 0.02 -15.79 -12.47
CA ALA A 188 0.60 -15.76 -13.82
C ALA A 188 0.11 -14.57 -14.64
N LYS A 189 -1.16 -14.15 -14.41
CA LYS A 189 -1.76 -12.96 -15.03
C LYS A 189 -2.61 -12.21 -14.02
N GLY A 190 -2.36 -10.89 -13.92
CA GLY A 190 -3.09 -9.97 -13.07
C GLY A 190 -3.99 -9.03 -13.85
N LYS A 191 -5.14 -8.67 -13.27
CA LYS A 191 -6.00 -7.59 -13.75
C LYS A 191 -6.52 -6.78 -12.57
N ALA A 192 -6.61 -5.47 -12.74
CA ALA A 192 -7.13 -4.57 -11.72
C ALA A 192 -8.20 -3.64 -12.30
N ILE A 193 -9.26 -3.44 -11.54
CA ILE A 193 -10.36 -2.53 -11.83
C ILE A 193 -10.54 -1.63 -10.61
N ILE A 194 -10.71 -0.33 -10.83
CA ILE A 194 -11.09 0.61 -9.78
C ILE A 194 -12.48 1.19 -10.06
N ILE A 195 -13.30 1.28 -9.04
CA ILE A 195 -14.62 1.91 -9.06
C ILE A 195 -14.61 3.11 -8.10
N LEU A 196 -14.88 4.30 -8.63
CA LEU A 196 -15.11 5.49 -7.82
C LEU A 196 -16.60 5.55 -7.47
N ASN A 197 -16.92 5.10 -6.27
CA ASN A 197 -18.30 4.94 -5.81
C ASN A 197 -18.90 6.30 -5.37
N PRO A 198 -19.97 6.79 -6.02
CA PRO A 198 -20.58 8.08 -5.71
C PRO A 198 -21.65 8.02 -4.60
N ALA A 199 -21.82 6.88 -3.91
CA ALA A 199 -22.88 6.71 -2.91
C ALA A 199 -22.79 7.77 -1.80
N GLU A 200 -23.97 8.22 -1.34
CA GLU A 200 -24.17 9.11 -0.21
C GLU A 200 -25.13 8.46 0.81
N PRO A 201 -24.73 8.29 2.08
CA PRO A 201 -23.44 8.67 2.66
C PRO A 201 -22.27 7.86 2.06
N PRO A 202 -21.02 8.39 2.13
CA PRO A 202 -19.85 7.73 1.57
C PRO A 202 -19.66 6.33 2.17
N MET A 203 -19.37 5.37 1.31
CA MET A 203 -19.14 3.98 1.74
C MET A 203 -17.65 3.75 2.02
N ILE A 204 -17.35 2.89 2.99
CA ILE A 204 -15.99 2.38 3.21
C ILE A 204 -15.51 1.64 1.96
N MET A 205 -14.19 1.49 1.83
CA MET A 205 -13.58 0.73 0.73
C MET A 205 -14.07 -0.72 0.75
N ARG A 206 -14.45 -1.24 -0.41
CA ARG A 206 -14.87 -2.62 -0.64
C ARG A 206 -14.15 -3.19 -1.83
N ASP A 207 -13.54 -4.34 -1.63
CA ASP A 207 -12.77 -4.97 -2.68
C ASP A 207 -13.26 -6.41 -2.91
N THR A 208 -13.19 -6.84 -4.16
CA THR A 208 -13.40 -8.23 -4.52
C THR A 208 -12.15 -8.76 -5.22
N VAL A 209 -11.64 -9.87 -4.75
CA VAL A 209 -10.51 -10.57 -5.33
C VAL A 209 -11.01 -11.89 -5.92
N PHE A 210 -10.76 -12.10 -7.20
CA PHE A 210 -10.97 -13.36 -7.87
C PHE A 210 -9.62 -14.00 -8.17
N THR A 211 -9.48 -15.28 -7.85
CA THR A 211 -8.31 -16.07 -8.24
C THR A 211 -8.76 -17.35 -8.93
N LEU A 212 -8.01 -17.82 -9.91
CA LEU A 212 -8.15 -19.16 -10.47
C LEU A 212 -6.85 -19.91 -10.17
N SER A 213 -6.93 -20.90 -9.28
CA SER A 213 -5.76 -21.66 -8.83
C SER A 213 -5.87 -23.12 -9.16
N GLU A 214 -4.72 -23.78 -9.33
CA GLU A 214 -4.56 -25.21 -9.52
C GLU A 214 -3.84 -25.80 -8.32
N GLY A 215 -4.30 -26.98 -7.87
CA GLY A 215 -3.80 -27.60 -6.63
C GLY A 215 -4.30 -26.87 -5.38
N GLY A 216 -4.10 -27.51 -4.23
CA GLY A 216 -4.68 -27.04 -2.98
C GLY A 216 -6.16 -27.45 -2.84
N ASP A 217 -6.74 -27.09 -1.72
CA ASP A 217 -8.14 -27.32 -1.40
C ASP A 217 -8.79 -26.07 -0.79
N GLU A 218 -10.11 -26.04 -0.75
CA GLU A 218 -10.89 -24.90 -0.28
C GLU A 218 -10.61 -24.58 1.20
N ASP A 219 -10.41 -25.59 2.04
CA ASP A 219 -10.15 -25.40 3.46
C ASP A 219 -8.75 -24.83 3.72
N ALA A 220 -7.75 -25.27 2.94
CA ALA A 220 -6.41 -24.68 2.97
C ALA A 220 -6.45 -23.21 2.54
N ILE A 221 -7.21 -22.90 1.49
CA ILE A 221 -7.39 -21.51 1.02
C ILE A 221 -8.09 -20.67 2.09
N ARG A 222 -9.20 -21.16 2.70
CA ARG A 222 -9.89 -20.43 3.78
C ARG A 222 -8.97 -20.11 4.94
N ARG A 223 -8.21 -21.10 5.44
CA ARG A 223 -7.25 -20.89 6.54
C ARG A 223 -6.19 -19.88 6.15
N SER A 224 -5.59 -20.05 4.98
CA SER A 224 -4.54 -19.16 4.48
C SER A 224 -5.02 -17.71 4.33
N VAL A 225 -6.24 -17.50 3.84
CA VAL A 225 -6.88 -16.18 3.75
C VAL A 225 -7.13 -15.59 5.15
N ALA A 226 -7.66 -16.38 6.09
CA ALA A 226 -7.89 -15.92 7.45
C ALA A 226 -6.60 -15.52 8.17
N ASP A 227 -5.54 -16.31 8.04
CA ASP A 227 -4.22 -16.00 8.59
C ASP A 227 -3.66 -14.70 7.99
N MET A 228 -3.80 -14.50 6.68
CA MET A 228 -3.33 -13.29 6.02
C MET A 228 -4.15 -12.06 6.43
N VAL A 229 -5.46 -12.20 6.62
CA VAL A 229 -6.30 -11.12 7.19
C VAL A 229 -5.77 -10.70 8.55
N ALA A 230 -5.46 -11.66 9.42
CA ALA A 230 -4.90 -11.37 10.75
C ALA A 230 -3.54 -10.66 10.67
N GLU A 231 -2.70 -11.00 9.68
CA GLU A 231 -1.43 -10.29 9.46
C GLU A 231 -1.65 -8.82 9.03
N VAL A 232 -2.57 -8.57 8.11
CA VAL A 232 -2.89 -7.19 7.68
C VAL A 232 -3.51 -6.40 8.84
N GLN A 233 -4.37 -7.02 9.66
CA GLN A 233 -5.01 -6.36 10.80
C GLN A 233 -4.02 -5.85 11.85
N LYS A 234 -2.79 -6.34 11.89
CA LYS A 234 -1.75 -5.83 12.79
C LYS A 234 -1.43 -4.34 12.55
N TYR A 235 -1.63 -3.87 11.33
CA TYR A 235 -1.39 -2.46 10.96
C TYR A 235 -2.62 -1.75 10.36
N VAL A 236 -3.64 -2.49 9.94
CA VAL A 236 -4.93 -1.97 9.46
C VAL A 236 -6.07 -2.66 10.25
N PRO A 237 -6.39 -2.23 11.46
CA PRO A 237 -7.41 -2.90 12.28
C PRO A 237 -8.80 -3.00 11.63
N GLY A 238 -9.14 -2.05 10.74
CA GLY A 238 -10.40 -2.02 10.00
C GLY A 238 -10.45 -2.92 8.76
N TYR A 239 -9.41 -3.71 8.48
CA TYR A 239 -9.36 -4.68 7.39
C TYR A 239 -10.08 -5.97 7.77
N ARG A 240 -11.05 -6.42 6.99
CA ARG A 240 -11.82 -7.63 7.31
C ARG A 240 -12.42 -8.28 6.08
N LEU A 241 -12.69 -9.58 6.17
CA LEU A 241 -13.57 -10.26 5.22
C LEU A 241 -15.01 -9.75 5.40
N LYS A 242 -15.67 -9.44 4.29
CA LYS A 242 -17.08 -9.10 4.29
C LYS A 242 -17.97 -10.34 4.49
N GLN A 243 -17.51 -11.48 4.01
CA GLN A 243 -18.16 -12.78 4.10
C GLN A 243 -17.12 -13.89 3.95
N GLU A 244 -17.53 -15.12 4.18
CA GLU A 244 -16.71 -16.29 3.90
C GLU A 244 -16.28 -16.36 2.43
N VAL A 245 -15.07 -16.92 2.19
CA VAL A 245 -14.55 -17.14 0.84
C VAL A 245 -15.47 -18.09 0.09
N GLN A 246 -15.88 -17.68 -1.10
CA GLN A 246 -16.73 -18.48 -1.98
C GLN A 246 -15.86 -19.19 -3.03
N PHE A 247 -16.30 -20.40 -3.41
CA PHE A 247 -15.56 -21.23 -4.36
C PHE A 247 -16.45 -21.74 -5.48
N GLU A 248 -15.84 -21.89 -6.65
CA GLU A 248 -16.42 -22.54 -7.82
C GLU A 248 -15.34 -23.43 -8.44
N ARG A 249 -15.69 -24.71 -8.74
CA ARG A 249 -14.76 -25.68 -9.31
C ARG A 249 -14.94 -25.80 -10.82
N PHE A 250 -13.84 -25.79 -11.53
CA PHE A 250 -13.77 -25.99 -12.97
C PHE A 250 -12.98 -27.26 -13.28
N GLY A 251 -13.63 -28.22 -13.94
CA GLY A 251 -13.04 -29.47 -14.38
C GLY A 251 -13.01 -29.61 -15.90
N ASP A 252 -12.66 -30.78 -16.39
CA ASP A 252 -12.52 -31.02 -17.83
C ASP A 252 -13.80 -30.79 -18.64
N ASN A 253 -14.97 -30.96 -18.02
CA ASN A 253 -16.27 -30.78 -18.68
C ASN A 253 -16.81 -29.35 -18.62
N ASN A 254 -16.19 -28.46 -17.80
CA ASN A 254 -16.63 -27.07 -17.61
C ASN A 254 -15.43 -26.15 -17.40
N ARG A 255 -14.44 -26.18 -18.28
CA ARG A 255 -13.24 -25.34 -18.19
C ARG A 255 -13.58 -23.85 -18.22
N LEU A 256 -12.90 -23.08 -17.38
CA LEU A 256 -13.04 -21.62 -17.38
C LEU A 256 -12.21 -21.01 -18.50
N LYS A 257 -12.87 -20.29 -19.40
CA LYS A 257 -12.17 -19.56 -20.45
C LYS A 257 -11.78 -18.18 -19.99
N ILE A 258 -10.47 -17.90 -20.04
CA ILE A 258 -9.92 -16.57 -19.74
C ILE A 258 -9.51 -15.93 -21.07
N PRO A 259 -10.07 -14.75 -21.41
CA PRO A 259 -9.76 -14.09 -22.68
C PRO A 259 -8.26 -13.83 -22.84
N GLY A 260 -7.70 -14.25 -23.98
CA GLY A 260 -6.28 -14.09 -24.30
C GLY A 260 -5.32 -15.06 -23.61
N MET A 261 -5.83 -16.00 -22.77
CA MET A 261 -4.99 -16.96 -22.05
C MET A 261 -5.35 -18.41 -22.37
N GLY A 262 -6.60 -18.73 -22.69
CA GLY A 262 -7.05 -20.10 -22.95
C GLY A 262 -8.08 -20.59 -21.94
N GLU A 263 -8.19 -21.91 -21.82
CA GLU A 263 -9.16 -22.61 -20.97
C GLU A 263 -8.42 -23.36 -19.84
N PHE A 264 -8.89 -23.20 -18.62
CA PHE A 264 -8.26 -23.73 -17.42
C PHE A 264 -9.24 -24.55 -16.58
N THR A 265 -8.72 -25.52 -15.87
CA THR A 265 -9.37 -26.18 -14.75
C THR A 265 -8.86 -25.60 -13.44
N GLY A 266 -9.52 -25.88 -12.33
CA GLY A 266 -9.04 -25.46 -11.01
C GLY A 266 -10.14 -24.95 -10.09
N ILE A 267 -9.75 -24.23 -9.06
CA ILE A 267 -10.63 -23.60 -8.08
C ILE A 267 -10.62 -22.10 -8.32
N LYS A 268 -11.78 -21.55 -8.65
CA LYS A 268 -12.00 -20.11 -8.61
C LYS A 268 -12.42 -19.73 -7.20
N SER A 269 -11.65 -18.84 -6.58
CA SER A 269 -11.99 -18.26 -5.27
C SER A 269 -12.48 -16.84 -5.46
N MET A 270 -13.51 -16.45 -4.70
CA MET A 270 -13.98 -15.07 -4.58
C MET A 270 -13.87 -14.63 -3.13
N ILE A 271 -13.04 -13.63 -2.89
CA ILE A 271 -12.73 -13.09 -1.57
C ILE A 271 -13.23 -11.64 -1.54
N MET A 272 -14.17 -11.34 -0.67
CA MET A 272 -14.72 -10.00 -0.50
C MET A 272 -14.20 -9.36 0.77
N LEU A 273 -13.69 -8.14 0.65
CA LEU A 273 -13.06 -7.37 1.71
C LEU A 273 -13.80 -6.08 1.99
N GLU A 274 -13.69 -5.63 3.23
CA GLU A 274 -13.99 -4.27 3.64
C GLU A 274 -12.76 -3.67 4.32
N VAL A 275 -12.45 -2.43 4.00
CA VAL A 275 -11.38 -1.65 4.63
C VAL A 275 -11.97 -0.37 5.19
N GLU A 276 -12.05 -0.30 6.50
CA GLU A 276 -12.50 0.87 7.24
C GLU A 276 -11.28 1.60 7.79
N GLY A 277 -11.18 2.90 7.51
CA GLY A 277 -10.08 3.72 7.99
C GLY A 277 -10.14 3.92 9.51
N ALA A 278 -8.98 4.07 10.12
CA ALA A 278 -8.85 4.26 11.57
C ALA A 278 -9.43 5.59 12.07
N GLY A 279 -9.64 6.56 11.19
CA GLY A 279 -10.12 7.88 11.57
C GLY A 279 -9.08 8.74 12.30
N ASP A 280 -7.80 8.48 12.07
CA ASP A 280 -6.71 9.22 12.73
C ASP A 280 -6.61 10.67 12.26
N TYR A 281 -6.78 10.89 10.97
CA TYR A 281 -6.88 12.18 10.31
C TYR A 281 -8.00 12.19 9.28
N LEU A 282 -8.01 11.19 8.41
CA LEU A 282 -9.01 11.05 7.36
C LEU A 282 -10.28 10.34 7.90
N PRO A 283 -11.47 10.65 7.34
CA PRO A 283 -12.71 9.97 7.75
C PRO A 283 -12.63 8.45 7.55
N SER A 284 -13.36 7.69 8.35
CA SER A 284 -13.35 6.21 8.31
C SER A 284 -13.76 5.62 6.96
N TYR A 285 -14.55 6.33 6.14
CA TYR A 285 -14.84 5.88 4.78
C TYR A 285 -13.63 5.92 3.84
N SER A 286 -12.56 6.64 4.20
CA SER A 286 -11.32 6.74 3.41
C SER A 286 -10.37 5.57 3.65
N GLY A 287 -10.88 4.34 3.77
CA GLY A 287 -10.08 3.14 4.00
C GLY A 287 -8.97 2.91 2.98
N ASN A 288 -9.16 3.36 1.74
CA ASN A 288 -8.14 3.32 0.70
C ASN A 288 -6.91 4.18 1.01
N LEU A 289 -7.10 5.36 1.57
CA LEU A 289 -5.98 6.24 1.96
C LEU A 289 -5.34 5.72 3.25
N ASP A 290 -6.16 5.26 4.19
CA ASP A 290 -5.72 4.71 5.48
C ASP A 290 -4.83 3.48 5.31
N ILE A 291 -5.22 2.51 4.48
CA ILE A 291 -4.40 1.30 4.26
C ILE A 291 -3.05 1.65 3.62
N MET A 292 -3.02 2.67 2.76
CA MET A 292 -1.77 3.10 2.12
C MET A 292 -0.78 3.66 3.13
N THR A 293 -1.23 4.55 4.00
CA THR A 293 -0.40 5.18 5.03
C THR A 293 -0.03 4.20 6.15
N ALA A 294 -0.96 3.31 6.53
CA ALA A 294 -0.71 2.26 7.50
C ALA A 294 0.34 1.25 6.99
N ALA A 295 0.23 0.80 5.74
CA ALA A 295 1.22 -0.09 5.12
C ALA A 295 2.59 0.59 4.98
N ALA A 296 2.63 1.87 4.58
CA ALA A 296 3.88 2.63 4.51
C ALA A 296 4.53 2.77 5.88
N LYS A 297 3.75 3.08 6.93
CA LYS A 297 4.26 3.13 8.30
C LYS A 297 4.81 1.77 8.73
N ALA A 298 4.06 0.68 8.53
CA ALA A 298 4.51 -0.68 8.87
C ALA A 298 5.82 -1.04 8.14
N THR A 299 5.94 -0.68 6.87
CA THR A 299 7.18 -0.83 6.09
C THR A 299 8.33 -0.06 6.71
N GLY A 300 8.14 1.22 7.01
CA GLY A 300 9.18 2.05 7.64
C GLY A 300 9.61 1.54 9.01
N GLU A 301 8.69 0.99 9.82
CA GLU A 301 9.02 0.39 11.12
C GLU A 301 9.94 -0.83 10.97
N LEU A 302 9.71 -1.68 9.96
CA LEU A 302 10.58 -2.83 9.66
C LEU A 302 11.96 -2.38 9.16
N LEU A 303 12.01 -1.36 8.29
CA LEU A 303 13.28 -0.76 7.84
C LEU A 303 14.05 -0.15 9.03
N ALA A 304 13.35 0.55 9.90
CA ALA A 304 13.96 1.16 11.10
C ALA A 304 14.49 0.09 12.07
N GLU A 305 13.75 -0.99 12.26
CA GLU A 305 14.19 -2.14 13.07
C GLU A 305 15.48 -2.75 12.49
N ARG A 306 15.51 -2.99 11.18
CA ARG A 306 16.68 -3.50 10.46
C ARG A 306 17.90 -2.60 10.62
N ARG A 307 17.72 -1.27 10.45
CA ARG A 307 18.80 -0.28 10.60
C ARG A 307 19.35 -0.20 12.04
N ARG A 308 18.52 -0.44 13.04
CA ARG A 308 18.93 -0.45 14.44
C ARG A 308 19.66 -1.72 14.84
N ALA A 309 19.46 -2.81 14.10
CA ALA A 309 20.11 -4.09 14.32
C ALA A 309 21.45 -4.23 13.59
N ALA A 310 21.72 -3.38 12.59
CA ALA A 310 22.96 -3.33 11.82
C ALA A 310 24.00 -2.41 12.48
#